data_c23330d88a799297c86aa023b79a5b8c
#
_entry.id   c23330d88a799297c86aa023b79a5b8c
#
_cell.length_a   1.000
_cell.length_b   1.000
_cell.length_c   1.000
_cell.angle_alpha   90.00
_cell.angle_beta   90.00
_cell.angle_gamma   90.00
#
_symmetry.space_group_name_H-M   'P 1'
#
loop_
_entity.id
_entity.type
_entity.pdbx_description
1 polymer ?
#
loop_
_entity_poly.entity_id
_entity_poly.type
_entity_poly.pdbx_seq_one_letter_code
_entity_poly.pdbx_strand_id
1 'polypeptide(L)'
;MSSGPRCSWCGVDIGRDEGFRATEPAGERMAAFCRLEHVVPWAIQGAHWEPGRILAAGDPGDGLGRCAHCGGPLGDRRVLLVRHRGEHRIGDAFCGVDHMLEWAKAGGRWR
;
A
#
# COMPACT_ATOMS: atom_id res chain seq x y z
N MET A 1 -23.88 6.76 1.54
CA MET A 1 -23.21 5.49 1.32
C MET A 1 -21.73 5.72 1.16
N SER A 2 -20.96 4.93 1.84
CA SER A 2 -19.52 5.06 1.74
C SER A 2 -19.08 4.56 0.38
N SER A 3 -18.36 5.38 -0.37
CA SER A 3 -17.89 5.06 -1.71
C SER A 3 -16.48 4.54 -1.74
N GLY A 4 -15.86 4.35 -0.58
CA GLY A 4 -14.50 3.89 -0.50
C GLY A 4 -14.12 3.47 0.91
N PRO A 5 -12.87 3.05 1.11
CA PRO A 5 -12.39 2.65 2.42
C PRO A 5 -12.11 3.85 3.31
N ARG A 6 -11.86 3.56 4.57
CA ARG A 6 -11.38 4.57 5.51
C ARG A 6 -9.87 4.44 5.68
N CYS A 7 -9.22 5.57 5.95
CA CYS A 7 -7.79 5.56 6.23
C CYS A 7 -7.51 4.69 7.45
N SER A 8 -6.58 3.76 7.32
CA SER A 8 -6.20 2.85 8.40
C SER A 8 -5.49 3.55 9.54
N TRP A 9 -5.06 4.79 9.35
CA TRP A 9 -4.41 5.57 10.39
C TRP A 9 -5.34 6.62 11.00
N CYS A 10 -5.90 7.52 10.19
CA CYS A 10 -6.67 8.64 10.72
C CYS A 10 -8.18 8.47 10.66
N GLY A 11 -8.67 7.45 9.98
CA GLY A 11 -10.08 7.12 9.95
C GLY A 11 -10.95 7.93 9.00
N VAL A 12 -10.38 8.86 8.23
CA VAL A 12 -11.18 9.64 7.29
C VAL A 12 -11.62 8.78 6.12
N ASP A 13 -12.75 9.12 5.52
CA ASP A 13 -13.19 8.44 4.32
C ASP A 13 -12.27 8.79 3.15
N ILE A 14 -11.88 7.77 2.40
CA ILE A 14 -11.04 7.93 1.21
C ILE A 14 -11.90 7.68 0.00
N GLY A 15 -11.80 8.54 -1.00
CA GLY A 15 -12.49 8.33 -2.25
C GLY A 15 -12.07 7.02 -2.92
N ARG A 16 -13.01 6.40 -3.61
CA ARG A 16 -12.79 5.14 -4.32
C ARG A 16 -11.56 5.17 -5.23
N ASP A 17 -11.33 6.30 -5.89
CA ASP A 17 -10.25 6.47 -6.85
C ASP A 17 -9.15 7.39 -6.34
N GLU A 18 -9.00 7.48 -5.02
CA GLU A 18 -8.03 8.36 -4.39
C GLU A 18 -7.24 7.62 -3.31
N GLY A 19 -6.12 8.21 -2.92
CA GLY A 19 -5.31 7.74 -1.81
C GLY A 19 -4.46 6.54 -2.17
N PHE A 20 -4.11 5.78 -1.15
CA PHE A 20 -3.20 4.65 -1.26
C PHE A 20 -3.84 3.40 -0.72
N ARG A 21 -3.49 2.27 -1.32
CA ARG A 21 -3.94 0.95 -0.85
C ARG A 21 -2.70 0.09 -0.69
N ALA A 22 -2.58 -0.56 0.47
CA ALA A 22 -1.53 -1.52 0.72
C ALA A 22 -2.15 -2.91 0.86
N THR A 23 -1.48 -3.92 0.37
CA THR A 23 -1.94 -5.30 0.53
C THR A 23 -0.76 -6.23 0.72
N GLU A 24 -0.97 -7.23 1.57
CA GLU A 24 -0.06 -8.37 1.72
C GLU A 24 -0.79 -9.59 1.15
N PRO A 25 -0.52 -9.95 -0.12
CA PRO A 25 -1.29 -11.00 -0.78
C PRO A 25 -1.27 -12.35 -0.07
N ALA A 26 -0.11 -12.75 0.46
CA ALA A 26 0.00 -14.04 1.14
C ALA A 26 -0.86 -14.13 2.39
N GLY A 27 -1.02 -13.02 3.12
CA GLY A 27 -1.83 -12.98 4.32
C GLY A 27 -3.27 -12.56 4.08
N GLU A 28 -3.61 -12.22 2.85
CA GLU A 28 -4.93 -11.71 2.49
C GLU A 28 -5.33 -10.54 3.40
N ARG A 29 -4.41 -9.60 3.59
CA ARG A 29 -4.60 -8.45 4.45
C ARG A 29 -4.45 -7.16 3.65
N MET A 30 -5.15 -6.13 4.07
CA MET A 30 -5.15 -4.85 3.38
C MET A 30 -5.14 -3.68 4.35
N ALA A 31 -4.74 -2.52 3.85
CA ALA A 31 -4.85 -1.26 4.56
C ALA A 31 -5.03 -0.14 3.53
N ALA A 32 -5.55 0.99 3.97
CA ALA A 32 -5.76 2.13 3.10
C ALA A 32 -5.27 3.40 3.79
N PHE A 33 -4.79 4.36 3.00
CA PHE A 33 -4.25 5.61 3.54
C PHE A 33 -4.71 6.78 2.69
N CYS A 34 -5.09 7.87 3.34
CA CYS A 34 -5.45 9.10 2.63
C CYS A 34 -4.20 9.84 2.16
N ARG A 35 -3.05 9.59 2.77
CA ARG A 35 -1.75 10.19 2.43
C ARG A 35 -0.65 9.17 2.60
N LEU A 36 0.41 9.34 1.83
CA LEU A 36 1.59 8.48 1.97
C LEU A 36 2.20 8.60 3.37
N GLU A 37 2.23 9.79 3.94
CA GLU A 37 2.80 10.03 5.26
C GLU A 37 2.16 9.17 6.35
N HIS A 38 0.91 8.78 6.17
CA HIS A 38 0.20 7.98 7.16
C HIS A 38 0.68 6.53 7.21
N VAL A 39 1.37 6.07 6.18
CA VAL A 39 2.01 4.75 6.19
C VAL A 39 3.04 4.69 7.33
N VAL A 40 3.76 5.79 7.58
CA VAL A 40 4.84 5.82 8.56
C VAL A 40 4.34 5.54 9.98
N PRO A 41 3.42 6.34 10.55
CA PRO A 41 2.95 6.05 11.91
C PRO A 41 2.18 4.73 12.00
N TRP A 42 1.45 4.38 10.95
CA TRP A 42 0.72 3.12 10.91
C TRP A 42 1.68 1.93 11.05
N ALA A 43 2.78 1.94 10.29
CA ALA A 43 3.77 0.86 10.34
C ALA A 43 4.51 0.82 11.67
N ILE A 44 4.87 1.99 12.21
CA ILE A 44 5.58 2.09 13.49
C ILE A 44 4.70 1.57 14.63
N GLN A 45 3.40 1.82 14.57
CA GLN A 45 2.46 1.39 15.61
C GLN A 45 2.05 -0.08 15.50
N GLY A 46 2.70 -0.84 14.63
CA GLY A 46 2.48 -2.28 14.55
C GLY A 46 1.75 -2.76 13.32
N ALA A 47 1.50 -1.88 12.37
CA ALA A 47 0.88 -2.24 11.09
C ALA A 47 -0.43 -3.02 11.28
N HIS A 48 -1.45 -2.35 11.78
CA HIS A 48 -2.75 -2.98 12.03
C HIS A 48 -3.50 -3.23 10.72
N TRP A 49 -3.25 -4.39 10.13
CA TRP A 49 -3.90 -4.81 8.90
C TRP A 49 -5.37 -5.14 9.12
N GLU A 50 -6.15 -4.98 8.08
CA GLU A 50 -7.53 -5.44 8.03
C GLU A 50 -7.60 -6.66 7.12
N PRO A 51 -8.52 -7.61 7.40
CA PRO A 51 -8.69 -8.75 6.49
C PRO A 51 -9.30 -8.29 5.18
N GLY A 52 -8.91 -8.92 4.08
CA GLY A 52 -9.48 -8.64 2.79
C GLY A 52 -8.47 -8.55 1.68
N ARG A 53 -8.98 -8.30 0.48
CA ARG A 53 -8.18 -8.14 -0.73
C ARG A 53 -8.54 -6.84 -1.42
N ILE A 54 -7.57 -6.24 -2.06
CA ILE A 54 -7.81 -5.07 -2.89
C ILE A 54 -8.06 -5.53 -4.32
N LEU A 55 -9.31 -5.84 -4.60
CA LEU A 55 -9.69 -6.40 -5.90
C LEU A 55 -9.62 -5.37 -7.02
N ALA A 56 -9.91 -4.12 -6.69
CA ALA A 56 -10.02 -3.07 -7.68
C ALA A 56 -8.69 -2.47 -8.12
N ALA A 57 -7.62 -2.84 -7.45
CA ALA A 57 -6.34 -2.23 -7.73
C ALA A 57 -5.70 -2.74 -9.01
N GLY A 58 -6.26 -3.78 -9.62
CA GLY A 58 -5.54 -4.48 -10.65
C GLY A 58 -4.25 -5.01 -10.04
N ASP A 59 -3.88 -6.21 -10.31
CA ASP A 59 -2.63 -6.72 -9.78
C ASP A 59 -1.47 -6.00 -10.49
N PRO A 60 -0.75 -5.10 -9.85
CA PRO A 60 0.42 -4.49 -10.47
C PRO A 60 1.54 -5.50 -10.61
N GLY A 61 1.29 -6.74 -10.18
CA GLY A 61 2.30 -7.71 -9.86
C GLY A 61 3.20 -8.17 -10.98
N ASP A 62 2.72 -8.20 -12.22
CA ASP A 62 3.52 -8.79 -13.29
C ASP A 62 4.74 -7.96 -13.66
N GLY A 63 4.74 -6.67 -13.36
CA GLY A 63 5.88 -5.81 -13.62
C GLY A 63 6.76 -5.52 -12.41
N LEU A 64 6.36 -5.98 -11.23
CA LEU A 64 6.99 -5.60 -9.98
C LEU A 64 7.71 -6.80 -9.34
N GLY A 65 8.73 -7.28 -10.02
CA GLY A 65 9.51 -8.42 -9.52
C GLY A 65 10.53 -8.07 -8.45
N ARG A 66 10.68 -6.79 -8.11
CA ARG A 66 11.72 -6.34 -7.18
C ARG A 66 11.18 -5.33 -6.19
N CYS A 67 11.79 -5.30 -5.00
CA CYS A 67 11.47 -4.34 -3.97
C CYS A 67 11.87 -2.92 -4.41
N ALA A 68 10.94 -1.98 -4.28
CA ALA A 68 11.20 -0.59 -4.65
C ALA A 68 12.21 0.08 -3.72
N HIS A 69 12.39 -0.45 -2.51
CA HIS A 69 13.33 0.11 -1.54
C HIS A 69 14.73 -0.48 -1.69
N CYS A 70 14.87 -1.80 -1.68
CA CYS A 70 16.19 -2.44 -1.68
C CYS A 70 16.62 -3.02 -3.03
N GLY A 71 15.72 -3.09 -4.00
CA GLY A 71 16.03 -3.66 -5.31
C GLY A 71 16.15 -5.17 -5.34
N GLY A 72 15.96 -5.84 -4.21
CA GLY A 72 16.07 -7.28 -4.12
C GLY A 72 14.83 -8.03 -4.56
N PRO A 73 14.91 -9.37 -4.63
CA PRO A 73 13.76 -10.17 -5.03
C PRO A 73 12.67 -10.15 -3.97
N LEU A 74 11.43 -10.31 -4.41
CA LEU A 74 10.28 -10.34 -3.52
C LEU A 74 10.02 -11.76 -3.03
N GLY A 75 9.72 -11.89 -1.73
CA GLY A 75 9.37 -13.17 -1.13
C GLY A 75 7.87 -13.27 -0.86
N ASP A 76 7.52 -14.26 -0.05
CA ASP A 76 6.11 -14.53 0.30
C ASP A 76 5.48 -13.42 1.13
N ARG A 77 6.29 -12.64 1.83
CA ARG A 77 5.81 -11.54 2.66
C ARG A 77 5.77 -10.20 1.94
N ARG A 78 5.82 -10.23 0.63
CA ARG A 78 5.81 -9.00 -0.15
C ARG A 78 4.56 -8.18 0.15
N VAL A 79 4.75 -6.87 0.12
CA VAL A 79 3.68 -5.90 0.29
C VAL A 79 3.59 -5.07 -0.98
N LEU A 80 2.38 -4.87 -1.46
CA LEU A 80 2.13 -4.02 -2.62
C LEU A 80 1.47 -2.73 -2.15
N LEU A 81 1.98 -1.60 -2.64
CA LEU A 81 1.39 -0.30 -2.35
C LEU A 81 0.95 0.32 -3.67
N VAL A 82 -0.34 0.61 -3.79
CA VAL A 82 -0.91 1.15 -5.02
C VAL A 82 -1.50 2.53 -4.75
N ARG A 83 -1.04 3.51 -5.52
CA ARG A 83 -1.60 4.86 -5.48
C ARG A 83 -2.76 4.94 -6.46
N HIS A 84 -3.90 5.39 -5.98
CA HIS A 84 -5.09 5.64 -6.78
C HIS A 84 -5.18 7.13 -7.09
N ARG A 85 -5.24 7.48 -8.36
CA ARG A 85 -5.39 8.85 -8.78
C ARG A 85 -6.30 8.88 -10.00
N GLY A 86 -7.60 9.06 -9.75
CA GLY A 86 -8.60 8.92 -10.79
C GLY A 86 -8.61 7.51 -11.34
N GLU A 87 -8.41 7.37 -12.62
CA GLU A 87 -8.32 6.06 -13.27
C GLU A 87 -6.90 5.49 -13.25
N HIS A 88 -5.93 6.28 -12.84
CA HIS A 88 -4.54 5.84 -12.83
C HIS A 88 -4.21 5.04 -11.58
N ARG A 89 -3.41 4.01 -11.76
CA ARG A 89 -2.92 3.16 -10.68
C ARG A 89 -1.41 3.05 -10.81
N ILE A 90 -0.70 3.49 -9.79
CA ILE A 90 0.76 3.41 -9.73
C ILE A 90 1.09 2.51 -8.56
N GLY A 91 1.75 1.40 -8.85
CA GLY A 91 2.06 0.41 -7.82
C GLY A 91 3.54 0.22 -7.62
N ASP A 92 3.91 -0.08 -6.40
CA ASP A 92 5.24 -0.50 -6.02
C ASP A 92 5.14 -1.70 -5.10
N ALA A 93 6.18 -2.53 -5.12
CA ALA A 93 6.24 -3.71 -4.29
C ALA A 93 7.44 -3.61 -3.34
N PHE A 94 7.30 -4.23 -2.18
CA PHE A 94 8.33 -4.19 -1.14
C PHE A 94 8.48 -5.59 -0.53
N CYS A 95 9.67 -5.89 -0.02
CA CYS A 95 9.93 -7.18 0.64
C CYS A 95 9.01 -7.39 1.85
N GLY A 96 8.58 -6.32 2.48
CA GLY A 96 7.70 -6.35 3.64
C GLY A 96 7.36 -4.93 4.09
N VAL A 97 6.64 -4.85 5.19
CA VAL A 97 6.22 -3.56 5.76
C VAL A 97 7.42 -2.67 6.08
N ASP A 98 8.51 -3.25 6.57
CA ASP A 98 9.70 -2.49 6.95
C ASP A 98 10.26 -1.70 5.77
N HIS A 99 10.34 -2.32 4.61
CA HIS A 99 10.85 -1.64 3.42
C HIS A 99 9.87 -0.61 2.88
N MET A 100 8.58 -0.90 2.98
CA MET A 100 7.55 0.09 2.61
C MET A 100 7.64 1.31 3.52
N LEU A 101 7.84 1.09 4.82
CA LEU A 101 8.01 2.16 5.80
C LEU A 101 9.22 3.03 5.46
N GLU A 102 10.37 2.43 5.20
CA GLU A 102 11.58 3.18 4.90
C GLU A 102 11.43 3.99 3.60
N TRP A 103 10.80 3.40 2.60
CA TRP A 103 10.52 4.07 1.35
C TRP A 103 9.58 5.28 1.56
N ALA A 104 8.54 5.10 2.37
CA ALA A 104 7.60 6.18 2.67
C ALA A 104 8.25 7.30 3.49
N LYS A 105 9.13 6.96 4.42
CA LYS A 105 9.88 7.95 5.21
C LYS A 105 10.77 8.81 4.32
N ALA A 106 11.28 8.25 3.26
CA ALA A 106 12.10 8.98 2.29
C ALA A 106 11.26 9.83 1.32
N GLY A 107 9.94 9.86 1.51
CA GLY A 107 9.04 10.66 0.70
C GLY A 107 8.37 9.93 -0.45
N GLY A 108 8.71 8.67 -0.66
CA GLY A 108 8.16 7.87 -1.74
C GLY A 108 8.46 8.46 -3.11
N ARG A 109 9.15 7.74 -3.95
CA ARG A 109 9.46 8.23 -5.30
C ARG A 109 8.60 7.52 -6.32
N TRP A 110 7.56 8.19 -6.74
CA TRP A 110 6.71 7.72 -7.83
C TRP A 110 7.33 8.16 -9.16
N ARG A 111 7.41 7.25 -10.07
CA ARG A 111 7.93 7.52 -11.40
C ARG A 111 6.81 7.70 -12.41
#